data_da067a62eca72db537ff3cc63c2db111
#
_entry.id   da067a62eca72db537ff3cc63c2db111
#
_cell.length_a   1.000
_cell.length_b   1.000
_cell.length_c   1.000
_cell.angle_alpha   90.00
_cell.angle_beta   90.00
_cell.angle_gamma   90.00
#
_symmetry.space_group_name_H-M   'P 1'
#
loop_
_entity.id
_entity.type
_entity.pdbx_description
1 polymer ?
#
loop_
_entity_poly.entity_id
_entity_poly.type
_entity_poly.pdbx_seq_one_letter_code
_entity_poly.pdbx_strand_id
1 'polypeptide(L)'
;MESKLAVSCTEGMNSNWKKIFNIIQKPERIIVGLMSGTSMDGLDIALCGISGSGSETKVRLIAFKTVDYTEEFKAEIKFIFSRRDADLQMVCVMNEKIALVHAEMILETIGSWGYKPGEIDVIASHGQTIFHAPKSLHGLNDYPNATLQIGDGDHIAVKTGIVTIADFRQKHIAAGGEGAPLAVYGDYLLFSKKGEDRIMLNIGGIANFTYLPADNDAAKVFSTDVGPGNTLMDQYVQKHYIGVYFDKDAAIASSGTTSEALLTELMRSGFLDADFPKTTGPELFNLEYLKQAQEASGTMAIKKEDVLATLCCFSALVIINAIEKCFGKAARPSIYISGGGIHNPMLLDQLKRGLYNASFYTTGQLEINPDAKEAVLFAILANETLVGGNTNFGNRQGVPSVTMGKICLPS
;
A
#
# COMPACT_ATOMS: atom_id res chain seq x y z
N MET A 1 16.69 0.83 42.74
CA MET A 1 16.83 -0.64 42.66
C MET A 1 16.68 -1.15 41.21
N GLU A 2 15.83 -0.52 40.38
CA GLU A 2 15.63 -0.90 38.98
C GLU A 2 16.86 -0.72 38.07
N SER A 3 17.70 0.31 38.29
CA SER A 3 18.89 0.52 37.45
C SER A 3 20.00 -0.52 37.61
N LYS A 4 20.09 -1.19 38.78
CA LYS A 4 21.09 -2.24 39.03
C LYS A 4 20.68 -3.60 38.45
N LEU A 5 19.37 -3.89 38.32
CA LEU A 5 18.88 -5.09 37.68
C LEU A 5 19.09 -5.09 36.14
N ALA A 6 18.91 -3.93 35.50
CA ALA A 6 19.13 -3.78 34.06
C ALA A 6 20.62 -3.99 33.66
N VAL A 7 21.56 -3.57 34.48
CA VAL A 7 23.01 -3.74 34.24
C VAL A 7 23.43 -5.22 34.32
N SER A 8 22.79 -6.02 35.18
CA SER A 8 23.14 -7.46 35.34
C SER A 8 22.64 -8.34 34.20
N CYS A 9 21.58 -7.95 33.47
CA CYS A 9 21.02 -8.73 32.38
C CYS A 9 21.82 -8.69 31.07
N THR A 10 22.74 -7.74 30.91
CA THR A 10 23.51 -7.54 29.66
C THR A 10 24.99 -7.95 29.79
N GLU A 11 25.47 -8.32 30.97
CA GLU A 11 26.82 -8.86 31.14
C GLU A 11 26.97 -10.19 30.43
N GLY A 12 27.95 -10.29 29.51
CA GLY A 12 28.15 -11.48 28.66
C GLY A 12 27.32 -11.54 27.35
N MET A 13 26.39 -10.62 27.13
CA MET A 13 25.62 -10.56 25.92
C MET A 13 26.46 -10.05 24.73
N ASN A 14 26.27 -10.66 23.54
CA ASN A 14 26.84 -10.17 22.29
C ASN A 14 26.48 -8.69 22.03
N SER A 15 27.40 -7.93 21.45
CA SER A 15 27.26 -6.48 21.21
C SER A 15 26.00 -6.13 20.42
N ASN A 16 25.65 -6.92 19.42
CA ASN A 16 24.46 -6.67 18.60
C ASN A 16 23.16 -6.88 19.38
N TRP A 17 23.09 -7.89 20.26
CA TRP A 17 21.94 -8.07 21.12
C TRP A 17 21.81 -6.97 22.18
N LYS A 18 22.95 -6.46 22.70
CA LYS A 18 22.94 -5.26 23.56
C LYS A 18 22.39 -4.06 22.81
N LYS A 19 22.79 -3.88 21.55
CA LYS A 19 22.30 -2.80 20.69
C LYS A 19 20.77 -2.91 20.50
N ILE A 20 20.26 -4.08 20.16
CA ILE A 20 18.82 -4.33 20.01
C ILE A 20 18.08 -4.06 21.33
N PHE A 21 18.61 -4.58 22.45
CA PHE A 21 18.02 -4.35 23.77
C PHE A 21 17.89 -2.85 24.08
N ASN A 22 18.95 -2.07 23.81
CA ASN A 22 18.92 -0.63 24.01
C ASN A 22 17.91 0.06 23.08
N ILE A 23 17.78 -0.37 21.83
CA ILE A 23 16.79 0.16 20.86
C ILE A 23 15.38 -0.07 21.38
N ILE A 24 15.07 -1.27 21.85
CA ILE A 24 13.73 -1.65 22.38
C ILE A 24 13.34 -0.76 23.57
N GLN A 25 14.30 -0.38 24.43
CA GLN A 25 14.06 0.44 25.61
C GLN A 25 13.85 1.94 25.29
N LYS A 26 14.13 2.38 24.07
CA LYS A 26 13.95 3.79 23.70
C LYS A 26 12.48 4.20 23.72
N PRO A 27 12.13 5.40 24.22
CA PRO A 27 10.77 5.93 24.11
C PRO A 27 10.40 6.28 22.67
N GLU A 28 11.34 6.73 21.86
CA GLU A 28 11.23 6.96 20.42
C GLU A 28 12.43 6.29 19.71
N ARG A 29 12.16 5.61 18.63
CA ARG A 29 13.14 4.94 17.76
C ARG A 29 13.24 5.68 16.45
N ILE A 30 14.47 5.90 15.98
CA ILE A 30 14.75 6.53 14.68
C ILE A 30 14.91 5.41 13.65
N ILE A 31 13.93 5.27 12.79
CA ILE A 31 13.84 4.17 11.82
C ILE A 31 13.82 4.73 10.39
N VAL A 32 14.69 4.18 9.54
CA VAL A 32 14.67 4.43 8.10
C VAL A 32 13.84 3.36 7.44
N GLY A 33 12.68 3.72 6.90
CA GLY A 33 11.84 2.84 6.10
C GLY A 33 12.18 2.97 4.61
N LEU A 34 12.21 1.84 3.93
CA LEU A 34 12.56 1.74 2.51
C LEU A 34 11.45 1.06 1.72
N MET A 35 11.14 1.63 0.55
CA MET A 35 10.29 0.97 -0.44
C MET A 35 10.89 1.08 -1.83
N SER A 36 10.95 -0.04 -2.54
CA SER A 36 11.20 -0.09 -3.97
C SER A 36 10.06 -0.87 -4.63
N GLY A 37 9.26 -0.16 -5.41
CA GLY A 37 8.05 -0.68 -6.02
C GLY A 37 8.29 -1.42 -7.34
N THR A 38 7.19 -1.93 -7.90
CA THR A 38 7.19 -2.60 -9.21
C THR A 38 7.39 -1.65 -10.40
N SER A 39 7.27 -0.34 -10.19
CA SER A 39 7.60 0.70 -11.18
C SER A 39 9.10 0.76 -11.47
N MET A 40 9.93 0.35 -10.50
CA MET A 40 11.40 0.37 -10.58
C MET A 40 11.97 1.77 -10.85
N ASP A 41 11.29 2.82 -10.41
CA ASP A 41 11.71 4.20 -10.65
C ASP A 41 12.88 4.60 -9.74
N GLY A 42 12.87 4.12 -8.49
CA GLY A 42 13.85 4.47 -7.49
C GLY A 42 13.62 3.77 -6.15
N LEU A 43 14.33 4.27 -5.15
CA LEU A 43 14.19 3.87 -3.76
C LEU A 43 13.57 5.01 -2.96
N ASP A 44 12.40 4.77 -2.39
CA ASP A 44 11.78 5.65 -1.41
C ASP A 44 12.42 5.44 -0.04
N ILE A 45 12.90 6.52 0.54
CA ILE A 45 13.60 6.54 1.84
C ILE A 45 12.84 7.49 2.76
N ALA A 46 12.27 6.96 3.84
CA ALA A 46 11.57 7.73 4.87
C ALA A 46 12.30 7.63 6.20
N LEU A 47 12.70 8.75 6.78
CA LEU A 47 13.26 8.83 8.14
C LEU A 47 12.14 9.14 9.12
N CYS A 48 11.89 8.23 10.06
CA CYS A 48 10.76 8.28 10.97
C CYS A 48 11.23 8.23 12.44
N GLY A 49 10.63 9.09 13.28
CA GLY A 49 10.63 8.90 14.73
C GLY A 49 9.36 8.14 15.12
N ILE A 50 9.51 6.95 15.72
CA ILE A 50 8.38 6.09 16.07
C ILE A 50 8.37 5.79 17.57
N SER A 51 7.23 6.03 18.21
CA SER A 51 6.98 5.71 19.62
C SER A 51 5.71 4.86 19.76
N GLY A 52 5.61 4.13 20.88
CA GLY A 52 4.51 3.20 21.12
C GLY A 52 4.56 1.95 20.24
N SER A 53 3.46 1.19 20.20
CA SER A 53 3.23 0.02 19.35
C SER A 53 1.72 -0.27 19.25
N GLY A 54 1.30 -1.06 18.26
CA GLY A 54 -0.11 -1.37 18.03
C GLY A 54 -0.95 -0.11 17.85
N SER A 55 -2.11 -0.04 18.51
CA SER A 55 -3.02 1.12 18.47
C SER A 55 -2.44 2.41 19.07
N GLU A 56 -1.35 2.33 19.83
CA GLU A 56 -0.67 3.47 20.45
C GLU A 56 0.53 3.96 19.63
N THR A 57 0.74 3.40 18.43
CA THR A 57 1.80 3.81 17.53
C THR A 57 1.64 5.29 17.14
N LYS A 58 2.72 6.04 17.31
CA LYS A 58 2.81 7.42 16.84
C LYS A 58 4.02 7.54 15.92
N VAL A 59 3.80 8.12 14.76
CA VAL A 59 4.82 8.29 13.74
C VAL A 59 5.01 9.77 13.46
N ARG A 60 6.25 10.21 13.46
CA ARG A 60 6.68 11.52 13.03
C ARG A 60 7.59 11.34 11.81
N LEU A 61 7.12 11.69 10.64
CA LEU A 61 7.94 11.72 9.43
C LEU A 61 8.94 12.90 9.57
N ILE A 62 10.21 12.58 9.66
CA ILE A 62 11.29 13.56 9.85
C ILE A 62 11.76 14.08 8.50
N ALA A 63 12.00 13.15 7.54
CA ALA A 63 12.42 13.46 6.19
C ALA A 63 11.98 12.35 5.24
N PHE A 64 11.84 12.70 3.95
CA PHE A 64 11.52 11.76 2.88
C PHE A 64 12.23 12.16 1.59
N LYS A 65 12.68 11.19 0.84
CA LYS A 65 13.25 11.38 -0.48
C LYS A 65 13.08 10.11 -1.31
N THR A 66 12.65 10.25 -2.55
CA THR A 66 12.83 9.25 -3.60
C THR A 66 14.19 9.46 -4.25
N VAL A 67 15.01 8.42 -4.30
CA VAL A 67 16.29 8.42 -4.99
C VAL A 67 16.16 7.58 -6.24
N ASP A 68 16.25 8.23 -7.41
CA ASP A 68 16.06 7.58 -8.70
C ASP A 68 17.15 6.52 -8.95
N TYR A 69 16.76 5.40 -9.56
CA TYR A 69 17.71 4.44 -10.11
C TYR A 69 18.26 4.93 -11.44
N THR A 70 19.52 4.57 -11.72
CA THR A 70 20.08 4.81 -13.06
C THR A 70 19.39 3.92 -14.11
N GLU A 71 19.38 4.33 -15.37
CA GLU A 71 18.76 3.55 -16.45
C GLU A 71 19.40 2.17 -16.61
N GLU A 72 20.71 2.07 -16.38
CA GLU A 72 21.44 0.80 -16.39
C GLU A 72 20.94 -0.13 -15.30
N PHE A 73 20.79 0.37 -14.08
CA PHE A 73 20.30 -0.42 -12.95
C PHE A 73 18.83 -0.84 -13.12
N LYS A 74 18.00 0.05 -13.65
CA LYS A 74 16.62 -0.29 -14.05
C LYS A 74 16.58 -1.42 -15.08
N ALA A 75 17.46 -1.39 -16.07
CA ALA A 75 17.54 -2.41 -17.10
C ALA A 75 17.94 -3.78 -16.52
N GLU A 76 18.88 -3.82 -15.56
CA GLU A 76 19.28 -5.04 -14.88
C GLU A 76 18.13 -5.65 -14.05
N ILE A 77 17.38 -4.82 -13.31
CA ILE A 77 16.20 -5.29 -12.57
C ILE A 77 15.14 -5.82 -13.55
N LYS A 78 14.84 -5.09 -14.62
CA LYS A 78 13.86 -5.50 -15.65
C LYS A 78 14.23 -6.83 -16.32
N PHE A 79 15.51 -7.16 -16.41
CA PHE A 79 15.98 -8.41 -17.01
C PHE A 79 15.49 -9.65 -16.25
N ILE A 80 15.29 -9.55 -14.94
CA ILE A 80 14.82 -10.65 -14.07
C ILE A 80 13.39 -10.46 -13.56
N PHE A 81 12.83 -9.26 -13.66
CA PHE A 81 11.52 -8.91 -13.07
C PHE A 81 10.36 -9.61 -13.78
N SER A 82 9.50 -10.27 -12.99
CA SER A 82 8.25 -10.93 -13.42
C SER A 82 8.44 -11.99 -14.52
N ARG A 83 9.62 -12.59 -14.61
CA ARG A 83 9.96 -13.63 -15.61
C ARG A 83 9.99 -15.01 -15.00
N ARG A 84 9.24 -15.94 -15.59
CA ARG A 84 9.24 -17.37 -15.19
C ARG A 84 10.53 -18.09 -15.61
N ASP A 85 11.21 -17.58 -16.63
CA ASP A 85 12.43 -18.10 -17.23
C ASP A 85 13.67 -17.26 -16.86
N ALA A 86 13.60 -16.53 -15.72
CA ALA A 86 14.72 -15.73 -15.27
C ALA A 86 15.97 -16.57 -15.01
N ASP A 87 17.13 -16.06 -15.41
CA ASP A 87 18.41 -16.68 -15.09
C ASP A 87 18.64 -16.66 -13.58
N LEU A 88 18.72 -17.85 -12.97
CA LEU A 88 18.87 -17.99 -11.52
C LEU A 88 20.18 -17.38 -11.00
N GLN A 89 21.28 -17.45 -11.79
CA GLN A 89 22.55 -16.82 -11.41
C GLN A 89 22.38 -15.30 -11.35
N MET A 90 21.68 -14.72 -12.34
CA MET A 90 21.39 -13.27 -12.32
C MET A 90 20.51 -12.88 -11.13
N VAL A 91 19.53 -13.68 -10.76
CA VAL A 91 18.72 -13.43 -9.55
C VAL A 91 19.61 -13.43 -8.30
N CYS A 92 20.52 -14.41 -8.17
CA CYS A 92 21.45 -14.48 -7.04
C CYS A 92 22.34 -13.25 -6.94
N VAL A 93 23.05 -12.87 -8.02
CA VAL A 93 23.97 -11.73 -7.98
C VAL A 93 23.26 -10.40 -7.83
N MET A 94 22.04 -10.27 -8.35
CA MET A 94 21.22 -9.08 -8.19
C MET A 94 20.69 -8.91 -6.77
N ASN A 95 20.47 -10.00 -6.02
CA ASN A 95 20.08 -9.92 -4.62
C ASN A 95 21.09 -9.13 -3.79
N GLU A 96 22.38 -9.42 -3.98
CA GLU A 96 23.47 -8.73 -3.28
C GLU A 96 23.68 -7.32 -3.85
N LYS A 97 23.68 -7.18 -5.17
CA LYS A 97 23.87 -5.89 -5.83
C LYS A 97 22.82 -4.86 -5.42
N ILE A 98 21.55 -5.23 -5.39
CA ILE A 98 20.47 -4.35 -4.96
C ILE A 98 20.68 -3.90 -3.51
N ALA A 99 21.06 -4.83 -2.62
CA ALA A 99 21.32 -4.50 -1.23
C ALA A 99 22.45 -3.47 -1.07
N LEU A 100 23.55 -3.64 -1.82
CA LEU A 100 24.68 -2.73 -1.77
C LEU A 100 24.35 -1.35 -2.35
N VAL A 101 23.60 -1.29 -3.47
CA VAL A 101 23.12 -0.02 -4.05
C VAL A 101 22.18 0.69 -3.05
N HIS A 102 21.24 -0.04 -2.46
CA HIS A 102 20.36 0.53 -1.43
C HIS A 102 21.16 1.04 -0.23
N ALA A 103 22.15 0.31 0.26
CA ALA A 103 22.99 0.74 1.38
C ALA A 103 23.73 2.06 1.09
N GLU A 104 24.25 2.22 -0.11
CA GLU A 104 24.89 3.47 -0.56
C GLU A 104 23.90 4.62 -0.62
N MET A 105 22.75 4.41 -1.26
CA MET A 105 21.66 5.40 -1.32
C MET A 105 21.19 5.85 0.07
N ILE A 106 21.07 4.89 1.03
CA ILE A 106 20.71 5.19 2.41
C ILE A 106 21.77 6.08 3.08
N LEU A 107 23.04 5.67 3.02
CA LEU A 107 24.13 6.41 3.68
C LEU A 107 24.26 7.83 3.13
N GLU A 108 24.19 8.01 1.83
CA GLU A 108 24.20 9.34 1.20
C GLU A 108 22.98 10.18 1.61
N THR A 109 21.80 9.57 1.65
CA THR A 109 20.54 10.27 1.94
C THR A 109 20.50 10.70 3.39
N ILE A 110 20.77 9.80 4.37
CA ILE A 110 20.79 10.18 5.80
C ILE A 110 21.89 11.20 6.07
N GLY A 111 23.06 11.08 5.41
CA GLY A 111 24.13 12.08 5.49
C GLY A 111 23.70 13.46 4.99
N SER A 112 22.94 13.52 3.89
CA SER A 112 22.38 14.76 3.36
C SER A 112 21.36 15.42 4.30
N TRP A 113 20.72 14.62 5.16
CA TRP A 113 19.80 15.09 6.21
C TRP A 113 20.52 15.43 7.53
N GLY A 114 21.85 15.31 7.57
CA GLY A 114 22.66 15.63 8.75
C GLY A 114 22.74 14.51 9.79
N TYR A 115 22.30 13.28 9.45
CA TYR A 115 22.35 12.13 10.35
C TYR A 115 23.58 11.25 10.07
N LYS A 116 24.14 10.68 11.15
CA LYS A 116 25.19 9.67 11.07
C LYS A 116 24.57 8.26 11.24
N PRO A 117 25.19 7.20 10.70
CA PRO A 117 24.69 5.83 10.87
C PRO A 117 24.39 5.44 12.32
N GLY A 118 25.23 5.88 13.28
CA GLY A 118 25.04 5.60 14.71
C GLY A 118 23.83 6.28 15.37
N GLU A 119 23.18 7.23 14.70
CA GLU A 119 21.98 7.92 15.17
C GLU A 119 20.69 7.25 14.64
N ILE A 120 20.83 6.32 13.71
CA ILE A 120 19.73 5.50 13.19
C ILE A 120 19.66 4.19 13.97
N ASP A 121 18.50 3.87 14.49
CA ASP A 121 18.27 2.65 15.27
C ASP A 121 18.11 1.42 14.38
N VAL A 122 17.30 1.54 13.32
CA VAL A 122 16.94 0.44 12.43
C VAL A 122 16.74 0.93 11.00
N ILE A 123 17.13 0.09 10.04
CA ILE A 123 16.69 0.16 8.65
C ILE A 123 15.61 -0.89 8.46
N ALA A 124 14.50 -0.51 7.85
CA ALA A 124 13.39 -1.39 7.48
C ALA A 124 13.34 -1.52 5.96
N SER A 125 13.88 -2.61 5.42
CA SER A 125 14.02 -2.82 3.97
C SER A 125 12.93 -3.71 3.42
N HIS A 126 12.09 -3.18 2.53
CA HIS A 126 11.18 -4.01 1.72
C HIS A 126 11.95 -4.90 0.72
N GLY A 127 13.10 -4.46 0.23
CA GLY A 127 13.77 -5.02 -0.92
C GLY A 127 13.07 -4.66 -2.24
N GLN A 128 13.53 -5.23 -3.34
CA GLN A 128 12.94 -5.09 -4.67
C GLN A 128 12.10 -6.32 -5.01
N THR A 129 10.82 -6.14 -5.29
CA THR A 129 9.97 -7.26 -5.75
C THR A 129 10.43 -7.75 -7.12
N ILE A 130 10.69 -9.04 -7.23
CA ILE A 130 11.08 -9.69 -8.48
C ILE A 130 9.95 -10.56 -9.01
N PHE A 131 9.28 -11.32 -8.14
CA PHE A 131 8.21 -12.21 -8.58
C PHE A 131 7.14 -12.34 -7.49
N HIS A 132 5.87 -12.28 -7.89
CA HIS A 132 4.75 -12.52 -6.99
C HIS A 132 3.94 -13.71 -7.52
N ALA A 133 3.84 -14.76 -6.72
CA ALA A 133 3.22 -16.02 -7.08
C ALA A 133 2.27 -16.51 -5.98
N PRO A 134 1.16 -15.82 -5.72
CA PRO A 134 0.14 -16.36 -4.84
C PRO A 134 -0.50 -17.60 -5.46
N LYS A 135 -1.05 -18.47 -4.63
CA LYS A 135 -1.68 -19.73 -5.06
C LYS A 135 -2.77 -19.50 -6.12
N SER A 136 -3.48 -18.40 -6.01
CA SER A 136 -4.48 -17.94 -7.00
C SER A 136 -3.92 -17.70 -8.41
N LEU A 137 -2.63 -17.33 -8.53
CA LEU A 137 -1.98 -17.08 -9.82
C LEU A 137 -1.18 -18.27 -10.33
N HIS A 138 -0.46 -19.01 -9.47
CA HIS A 138 0.36 -20.13 -9.95
C HIS A 138 -0.44 -21.42 -10.15
N GLY A 139 -1.57 -21.61 -9.46
CA GLY A 139 -2.47 -22.75 -9.64
C GLY A 139 -1.90 -24.12 -9.22
N LEU A 140 -0.74 -24.16 -8.56
CA LEU A 140 -0.09 -25.40 -8.11
C LEU A 140 -0.65 -25.81 -6.75
N ASN A 141 -1.48 -26.86 -6.70
CA ASN A 141 -2.24 -27.23 -5.50
C ASN A 141 -1.39 -27.55 -4.28
N ASP A 142 -0.23 -28.18 -4.49
CA ASP A 142 0.66 -28.66 -3.42
C ASP A 142 1.64 -27.60 -2.90
N TYR A 143 1.62 -26.40 -3.48
CA TYR A 143 2.52 -25.30 -3.12
C TYR A 143 1.78 -24.18 -2.41
N PRO A 144 2.41 -23.53 -1.39
CA PRO A 144 1.83 -22.38 -0.70
C PRO A 144 1.87 -21.13 -1.57
N ASN A 145 1.30 -20.04 -1.06
CA ASN A 145 1.56 -18.70 -1.58
C ASN A 145 3.06 -18.41 -1.59
N ALA A 146 3.54 -17.67 -2.57
CA ALA A 146 4.95 -17.30 -2.66
C ALA A 146 5.10 -15.87 -3.19
N THR A 147 6.17 -15.21 -2.78
CA THR A 147 6.62 -13.93 -3.35
C THR A 147 8.12 -13.82 -3.15
N LEU A 148 8.82 -13.18 -4.06
CA LEU A 148 10.27 -12.98 -3.99
C LEU A 148 10.58 -11.48 -4.03
N GLN A 149 11.08 -10.97 -2.91
CA GLN A 149 11.77 -9.70 -2.81
C GLN A 149 13.26 -10.00 -2.63
N ILE A 150 14.11 -9.30 -3.34
CA ILE A 150 15.57 -9.41 -3.25
C ILE A 150 16.17 -8.07 -2.79
N GLY A 151 17.43 -8.10 -2.41
CA GLY A 151 18.11 -7.02 -1.68
C GLY A 151 18.33 -7.46 -0.24
N ASP A 152 19.31 -8.37 -0.05
CA ASP A 152 19.55 -9.06 1.21
C ASP A 152 19.87 -8.11 2.37
N GLY A 153 19.14 -8.27 3.48
CA GLY A 153 19.24 -7.40 4.65
C GLY A 153 20.58 -7.48 5.37
N ASP A 154 21.30 -8.61 5.31
CA ASP A 154 22.63 -8.74 5.92
C ASP A 154 23.66 -7.87 5.21
N HIS A 155 23.59 -7.79 3.86
CA HIS A 155 24.45 -6.89 3.09
C HIS A 155 24.20 -5.42 3.44
N ILE A 156 22.94 -5.02 3.65
CA ILE A 156 22.59 -3.67 4.10
C ILE A 156 23.14 -3.45 5.51
N ALA A 157 22.88 -4.37 6.43
CA ALA A 157 23.31 -4.23 7.82
C ALA A 157 24.84 -4.13 7.97
N VAL A 158 25.58 -4.98 7.29
CA VAL A 158 27.06 -4.97 7.33
C VAL A 158 27.62 -3.71 6.69
N LYS A 159 27.10 -3.29 5.53
CA LYS A 159 27.60 -2.10 4.80
C LYS A 159 27.29 -0.80 5.56
N THR A 160 26.15 -0.70 6.23
CA THR A 160 25.73 0.53 6.93
C THR A 160 26.15 0.55 8.41
N GLY A 161 26.41 -0.60 9.03
CA GLY A 161 26.62 -0.73 10.48
C GLY A 161 25.34 -0.58 11.31
N ILE A 162 24.16 -0.60 10.66
CA ILE A 162 22.85 -0.39 11.28
C ILE A 162 22.09 -1.72 11.30
N VAL A 163 21.39 -2.02 12.41
CA VAL A 163 20.45 -3.16 12.46
C VAL A 163 19.43 -3.01 11.36
N THR A 164 19.27 -4.04 10.54
CA THR A 164 18.31 -4.02 9.43
C THR A 164 17.21 -5.07 9.65
N ILE A 165 15.96 -4.69 9.42
CA ILE A 165 14.84 -5.62 9.37
C ILE A 165 14.40 -5.68 7.91
N ALA A 166 14.40 -6.88 7.34
CA ALA A 166 14.11 -7.12 5.92
C ALA A 166 13.15 -8.28 5.74
N ASP A 167 12.75 -8.56 4.50
CA ASP A 167 11.96 -9.73 4.12
C ASP A 167 10.60 -9.85 4.84
N PHE A 168 9.88 -8.75 4.93
CA PHE A 168 8.63 -8.64 5.67
C PHE A 168 7.54 -9.60 5.17
N ARG A 169 7.46 -9.83 3.86
CA ARG A 169 6.38 -10.59 3.23
C ARG A 169 6.45 -12.09 3.51
N GLN A 170 7.64 -12.64 3.76
CA GLN A 170 7.81 -14.09 3.98
C GLN A 170 7.14 -14.56 5.26
N LYS A 171 7.21 -13.78 6.36
CA LYS A 171 6.53 -14.17 7.59
C LYS A 171 5.00 -14.09 7.47
N HIS A 172 4.50 -13.13 6.70
CA HIS A 172 3.08 -13.03 6.37
C HIS A 172 2.60 -14.29 5.61
N ILE A 173 3.38 -14.77 4.62
CA ILE A 173 3.10 -16.00 3.89
C ILE A 173 3.17 -17.23 4.81
N ALA A 174 4.21 -17.32 5.63
CA ALA A 174 4.39 -18.43 6.58
C ALA A 174 3.24 -18.55 7.60
N ALA A 175 2.57 -17.44 7.88
CA ALA A 175 1.40 -17.37 8.74
C ALA A 175 0.06 -17.55 7.98
N GLY A 176 0.09 -17.93 6.70
CA GLY A 176 -1.10 -18.24 5.90
C GLY A 176 -1.62 -17.07 5.04
N GLY A 177 -0.91 -15.94 4.99
CA GLY A 177 -1.23 -14.83 4.10
C GLY A 177 -0.67 -15.01 2.68
N GLU A 178 -0.97 -14.07 1.81
CA GLU A 178 -0.48 -14.07 0.41
C GLU A 178 0.82 -13.25 0.21
N GLY A 179 1.30 -12.58 1.25
CA GLY A 179 2.45 -11.68 1.16
C GLY A 179 2.08 -10.26 0.69
N ALA A 180 0.88 -10.07 0.21
CA ALA A 180 0.29 -8.80 -0.21
C ALA A 180 -1.25 -8.86 -0.07
N PRO A 181 -1.95 -7.71 0.03
CA PRO A 181 -1.40 -6.40 0.36
C PRO A 181 -1.02 -6.29 1.85
N LEU A 182 0.02 -5.50 2.17
CA LEU A 182 0.37 -5.15 3.54
C LEU A 182 -0.26 -3.82 4.00
N ALA A 183 -0.94 -3.13 3.09
CA ALA A 183 -1.55 -1.82 3.38
C ALA A 183 -2.53 -1.86 4.56
N VAL A 184 -3.27 -2.96 4.74
CA VAL A 184 -4.21 -3.13 5.84
C VAL A 184 -3.57 -2.94 7.23
N TYR A 185 -2.34 -3.44 7.40
CA TYR A 185 -1.59 -3.28 8.64
C TYR A 185 -1.14 -1.83 8.83
N GLY A 186 -0.61 -1.22 7.77
CA GLY A 186 -0.17 0.17 7.79
C GLY A 186 -1.32 1.14 7.99
N ASP A 187 -2.41 0.97 7.30
CA ASP A 187 -3.57 1.83 7.44
C ASP A 187 -4.13 1.76 8.88
N TYR A 188 -4.19 0.55 9.47
CA TYR A 188 -4.60 0.42 10.87
C TYR A 188 -3.65 1.13 11.83
N LEU A 189 -2.35 0.83 11.74
CA LEU A 189 -1.34 1.36 12.67
C LEU A 189 -1.11 2.87 12.53
N LEU A 190 -1.33 3.42 11.32
CA LEU A 190 -1.14 4.84 11.03
C LEU A 190 -2.37 5.69 11.27
N PHE A 191 -3.53 5.17 10.89
CA PHE A 191 -4.71 6.00 10.67
C PHE A 191 -5.90 5.63 11.54
N SER A 192 -5.85 4.53 12.33
CA SER A 192 -6.92 4.24 13.28
C SER A 192 -7.02 5.31 14.36
N LYS A 193 -8.25 5.64 14.72
CA LYS A 193 -8.52 6.62 15.76
C LYS A 193 -9.75 6.23 16.57
N LYS A 194 -9.55 6.07 17.87
CA LYS A 194 -10.66 5.72 18.77
C LYS A 194 -11.79 6.75 18.71
N GLY A 195 -12.99 6.28 18.55
CA GLY A 195 -14.20 7.12 18.48
C GLY A 195 -14.52 7.65 17.07
N GLU A 196 -13.78 7.26 16.04
CA GLU A 196 -13.96 7.72 14.66
C GLU A 196 -13.85 6.56 13.68
N ASP A 197 -14.96 6.22 13.01
CA ASP A 197 -14.91 5.30 11.88
C ASP A 197 -14.27 5.97 10.67
N ARG A 198 -13.25 5.33 10.09
CA ARG A 198 -12.51 5.88 8.95
C ARG A 198 -12.54 4.95 7.76
N ILE A 199 -12.61 5.56 6.59
CA ILE A 199 -12.38 4.93 5.28
C ILE A 199 -11.13 5.55 4.66
N MET A 200 -10.13 4.73 4.40
CA MET A 200 -8.97 5.12 3.60
C MET A 200 -9.28 4.75 2.14
N LEU A 201 -9.87 5.69 1.40
CA LEU A 201 -10.33 5.48 0.01
C LEU A 201 -9.22 5.85 -0.97
N ASN A 202 -8.77 4.89 -1.78
CA ASN A 202 -7.88 5.14 -2.90
C ASN A 202 -8.65 5.04 -4.21
N ILE A 203 -8.66 6.11 -5.01
CA ILE A 203 -9.31 6.15 -6.33
C ILE A 203 -8.19 6.17 -7.40
N GLY A 204 -7.65 4.99 -7.68
CA GLY A 204 -6.73 4.73 -8.79
C GLY A 204 -7.47 4.31 -10.06
N GLY A 205 -6.87 3.42 -10.85
CA GLY A 205 -7.57 2.75 -11.95
C GLY A 205 -8.74 1.92 -11.41
N ILE A 206 -8.51 1.10 -10.41
CA ILE A 206 -9.51 0.46 -9.55
C ILE A 206 -9.64 1.28 -8.27
N ALA A 207 -10.87 1.48 -7.81
CA ALA A 207 -11.14 2.06 -6.50
C ALA A 207 -11.12 0.96 -5.43
N ASN A 208 -10.45 1.25 -4.32
CA ASN A 208 -10.37 0.36 -3.16
C ASN A 208 -10.39 1.17 -1.87
N PHE A 209 -10.77 0.55 -0.77
CA PHE A 209 -10.64 1.19 0.53
C PHE A 209 -10.21 0.23 1.64
N THR A 210 -9.63 0.81 2.70
CA THR A 210 -9.46 0.16 4.01
C THR A 210 -10.46 0.74 5.00
N TYR A 211 -11.22 -0.12 5.67
CA TYR A 211 -12.08 0.25 6.79
C TYR A 211 -11.33 0.19 8.11
N LEU A 212 -11.42 1.26 8.90
CA LEU A 212 -10.82 1.40 10.22
C LEU A 212 -11.91 1.71 11.23
N PRO A 213 -12.23 0.79 12.15
CA PRO A 213 -13.36 0.93 13.08
C PRO A 213 -13.08 1.89 14.24
N ALA A 214 -14.11 2.59 14.69
CA ALA A 214 -14.07 3.55 15.81
C ALA A 214 -13.67 2.92 17.16
N ASP A 215 -13.86 1.63 17.34
CA ASP A 215 -13.49 0.91 18.56
C ASP A 215 -12.02 0.44 18.56
N ASN A 216 -11.26 0.74 17.49
CA ASN A 216 -9.88 0.28 17.27
C ASN A 216 -9.73 -1.25 17.30
N ASP A 217 -10.78 -2.01 17.04
CA ASP A 217 -10.68 -3.46 16.93
C ASP A 217 -10.06 -3.87 15.58
N ALA A 218 -8.77 -4.21 15.61
CA ALA A 218 -8.04 -4.63 14.41
C ALA A 218 -8.67 -5.85 13.70
N ALA A 219 -9.41 -6.70 14.42
CA ALA A 219 -10.10 -7.84 13.82
C ALA A 219 -11.25 -7.45 12.88
N LYS A 220 -11.72 -6.22 12.94
CA LYS A 220 -12.76 -5.68 12.05
C LYS A 220 -12.19 -4.93 10.84
N VAL A 221 -10.90 -4.63 10.84
CA VAL A 221 -10.22 -3.89 9.77
C VAL A 221 -10.12 -4.77 8.52
N PHE A 222 -10.52 -4.27 7.39
CA PHE A 222 -10.32 -4.95 6.11
C PHE A 222 -10.04 -3.95 4.99
N SER A 223 -9.32 -4.43 3.96
CA SER A 223 -9.17 -3.73 2.68
C SER A 223 -9.93 -4.48 1.60
N THR A 224 -10.54 -3.77 0.67
CA THR A 224 -11.32 -4.36 -0.41
C THR A 224 -11.30 -3.49 -1.66
N ASP A 225 -11.28 -4.11 -2.82
CA ASP A 225 -11.63 -3.42 -4.06
C ASP A 225 -13.13 -3.24 -4.11
N VAL A 226 -13.56 -2.15 -4.71
CA VAL A 226 -14.99 -1.82 -4.81
C VAL A 226 -15.49 -1.79 -6.25
N GLY A 227 -14.60 -1.53 -7.20
CA GLY A 227 -14.89 -1.51 -8.64
C GLY A 227 -14.03 -0.50 -9.39
N PRO A 228 -14.41 -0.07 -10.59
CA PRO A 228 -13.61 0.85 -11.36
C PRO A 228 -13.54 2.23 -10.69
N GLY A 229 -12.32 2.77 -10.61
CA GLY A 229 -12.07 4.18 -10.36
C GLY A 229 -11.97 4.93 -11.69
N ASN A 230 -10.73 5.13 -12.17
CA ASN A 230 -10.49 5.85 -13.44
C ASN A 230 -10.35 4.90 -14.65
N THR A 231 -10.15 3.60 -14.46
CA THR A 231 -9.72 2.68 -15.54
C THR A 231 -10.61 2.69 -16.76
N LEU A 232 -11.94 2.67 -16.59
CA LEU A 232 -12.88 2.69 -17.74
C LEU A 232 -12.90 4.05 -18.42
N MET A 233 -12.83 5.14 -17.67
CA MET A 233 -12.77 6.50 -18.21
C MET A 233 -11.50 6.71 -19.02
N ASP A 234 -10.34 6.34 -18.43
CA ASP A 234 -9.05 6.50 -19.09
C ASP A 234 -8.92 5.68 -20.36
N GLN A 235 -9.30 4.39 -20.33
CA GLN A 235 -9.32 3.55 -21.51
C GLN A 235 -10.26 4.09 -22.60
N TYR A 236 -11.42 4.63 -22.21
CA TYR A 236 -12.37 5.22 -23.16
C TYR A 236 -11.82 6.49 -23.80
N VAL A 237 -11.20 7.37 -23.00
CA VAL A 237 -10.56 8.60 -23.49
C VAL A 237 -9.43 8.25 -24.45
N GLN A 238 -8.51 7.34 -24.08
CA GLN A 238 -7.39 6.92 -24.92
C GLN A 238 -7.84 6.36 -26.27
N LYS A 239 -8.95 5.65 -26.30
CA LYS A 239 -9.53 5.07 -27.53
C LYS A 239 -10.16 6.12 -28.45
N HIS A 240 -10.79 7.15 -27.87
CA HIS A 240 -11.68 8.05 -28.63
C HIS A 240 -11.14 9.46 -28.84
N TYR A 241 -10.08 9.86 -28.11
CA TYR A 241 -9.46 11.18 -28.16
C TYR A 241 -7.95 11.04 -28.36
N ILE A 242 -7.51 11.26 -29.59
CA ILE A 242 -6.09 11.04 -29.99
C ILE A 242 -5.17 11.94 -29.18
N GLY A 243 -4.15 11.35 -28.56
CA GLY A 243 -3.16 12.05 -27.75
C GLY A 243 -3.62 12.47 -26.35
N VAL A 244 -4.83 12.04 -25.92
CA VAL A 244 -5.36 12.29 -24.58
C VAL A 244 -5.34 10.99 -23.78
N TYR A 245 -4.76 10.99 -22.59
CA TYR A 245 -4.58 9.80 -21.76
C TYR A 245 -5.65 9.65 -20.68
N PHE A 246 -6.25 10.76 -20.24
CA PHE A 246 -7.32 10.81 -19.24
C PHE A 246 -8.13 12.10 -19.39
N ASP A 247 -9.32 12.14 -18.81
CA ASP A 247 -10.20 13.34 -18.82
C ASP A 247 -9.78 14.33 -17.72
N LYS A 248 -8.91 15.27 -18.09
CA LYS A 248 -8.38 16.25 -17.15
C LYS A 248 -9.50 17.11 -16.56
N ASP A 249 -9.57 17.18 -15.24
CA ASP A 249 -10.56 17.97 -14.48
C ASP A 249 -12.02 17.63 -14.85
N ALA A 250 -12.26 16.42 -15.36
CA ALA A 250 -13.55 15.95 -15.87
C ALA A 250 -14.15 16.88 -16.96
N ALA A 251 -13.31 17.53 -17.75
CA ALA A 251 -13.76 18.52 -18.72
C ALA A 251 -14.68 17.95 -19.79
N ILE A 252 -14.38 16.71 -20.26
CA ILE A 252 -15.20 16.02 -21.26
C ILE A 252 -16.47 15.47 -20.61
N ALA A 253 -16.36 14.76 -19.51
CA ALA A 253 -17.50 14.17 -18.81
C ALA A 253 -18.51 15.23 -18.36
N SER A 254 -18.04 16.41 -17.91
CA SER A 254 -18.90 17.51 -17.46
C SER A 254 -19.72 18.15 -18.59
N SER A 255 -19.34 17.95 -19.85
CA SER A 255 -20.11 18.42 -21.01
C SER A 255 -21.18 17.43 -21.46
N GLY A 256 -21.16 16.21 -20.90
CA GLY A 256 -22.13 15.16 -21.21
C GLY A 256 -23.26 15.06 -20.18
N THR A 257 -24.21 14.18 -20.49
CA THR A 257 -25.34 13.83 -19.62
C THR A 257 -25.31 12.34 -19.32
N THR A 258 -25.50 11.96 -18.06
CA THR A 258 -25.56 10.55 -17.65
C THR A 258 -26.71 9.83 -18.34
N SER A 259 -26.44 8.70 -18.98
CA SER A 259 -27.44 7.82 -19.57
C SER A 259 -27.89 6.79 -18.53
N GLU A 260 -29.13 6.92 -18.04
CA GLU A 260 -29.69 5.98 -17.05
C GLU A 260 -29.75 4.53 -17.59
N ALA A 261 -30.01 4.36 -18.88
CA ALA A 261 -30.05 3.04 -19.49
C ALA A 261 -28.68 2.35 -19.47
N LEU A 262 -27.61 3.08 -19.84
CA LEU A 262 -26.24 2.56 -19.78
C LEU A 262 -25.81 2.32 -18.34
N LEU A 263 -26.08 3.26 -17.45
CA LEU A 263 -25.73 3.16 -16.02
C LEU A 263 -26.36 1.91 -15.36
N THR A 264 -27.64 1.64 -15.68
CA THR A 264 -28.34 0.46 -15.18
C THR A 264 -27.66 -0.84 -15.60
N GLU A 265 -27.22 -0.94 -16.85
CA GLU A 265 -26.50 -2.13 -17.34
C GLU A 265 -25.10 -2.24 -16.74
N LEU A 266 -24.35 -1.14 -16.59
CA LEU A 266 -23.06 -1.12 -15.91
C LEU A 266 -23.15 -1.58 -14.44
N MET A 267 -24.24 -1.31 -13.77
CA MET A 267 -24.46 -1.73 -12.38
C MET A 267 -24.83 -3.21 -12.21
N ARG A 268 -25.02 -3.97 -13.29
CA ARG A 268 -25.43 -5.41 -13.25
C ARG A 268 -24.26 -6.39 -13.08
N SER A 269 -23.11 -5.97 -12.58
CA SER A 269 -22.00 -6.89 -12.36
C SER A 269 -22.18 -7.66 -11.06
N GLY A 270 -22.11 -9.01 -11.10
CA GLY A 270 -22.12 -9.85 -9.91
C GLY A 270 -20.97 -9.57 -8.94
N PHE A 271 -19.87 -8.98 -9.42
CA PHE A 271 -18.79 -8.51 -8.53
C PHE A 271 -19.28 -7.42 -7.57
N LEU A 272 -20.16 -6.51 -8.00
CA LEU A 272 -20.65 -5.41 -7.17
C LEU A 272 -21.45 -5.92 -5.98
N ASP A 273 -22.17 -7.02 -6.12
CA ASP A 273 -23.00 -7.64 -5.08
C ASP A 273 -22.21 -8.51 -4.10
N ALA A 274 -21.00 -8.94 -4.48
CA ALA A 274 -20.17 -9.83 -3.67
C ALA A 274 -19.83 -9.22 -2.31
N ASP A 275 -19.65 -10.11 -1.31
CA ASP A 275 -19.28 -9.71 0.06
C ASP A 275 -17.82 -9.24 0.15
N PHE A 276 -17.54 -8.46 1.20
CA PHE A 276 -16.20 -7.99 1.52
C PHE A 276 -15.41 -9.02 2.35
N PRO A 277 -14.08 -9.10 2.19
CA PRO A 277 -13.28 -8.43 1.16
C PRO A 277 -13.38 -9.10 -0.21
N LYS A 278 -13.26 -8.32 -1.28
CA LYS A 278 -13.25 -8.80 -2.67
C LYS A 278 -12.16 -8.09 -3.47
N THR A 279 -11.71 -8.73 -4.57
CA THR A 279 -10.64 -8.21 -5.42
C THR A 279 -11.05 -8.23 -6.88
N THR A 280 -10.67 -7.20 -7.63
CA THR A 280 -10.92 -7.04 -9.06
C THR A 280 -9.81 -6.21 -9.73
N GLY A 281 -9.85 -6.17 -11.06
CA GLY A 281 -8.89 -5.40 -11.84
C GLY A 281 -9.42 -5.02 -13.23
N PRO A 282 -8.53 -4.52 -14.09
CA PRO A 282 -8.85 -4.18 -15.47
C PRO A 282 -9.28 -5.38 -16.33
N GLU A 283 -8.99 -6.60 -15.87
CA GLU A 283 -9.44 -7.83 -16.52
C GLU A 283 -10.97 -7.94 -16.55
N LEU A 284 -11.67 -7.41 -15.51
CA LEU A 284 -13.12 -7.34 -15.45
C LEU A 284 -13.64 -6.01 -16.01
N PHE A 285 -13.11 -4.90 -15.51
CA PHE A 285 -13.57 -3.55 -15.86
C PHE A 285 -12.72 -2.94 -16.99
N ASN A 286 -13.11 -3.27 -18.23
CA ASN A 286 -12.42 -2.88 -19.45
C ASN A 286 -13.40 -2.42 -20.55
N LEU A 287 -12.88 -2.08 -21.73
CA LEU A 287 -13.71 -1.61 -22.83
C LEU A 287 -14.68 -2.65 -23.39
N GLU A 288 -14.42 -3.94 -23.19
CA GLU A 288 -15.36 -4.99 -23.57
C GLU A 288 -16.56 -5.02 -22.60
N TYR A 289 -16.32 -4.85 -21.28
CA TYR A 289 -17.38 -4.67 -20.30
C TYR A 289 -18.30 -3.48 -20.65
N LEU A 290 -17.72 -2.34 -20.99
CA LEU A 290 -18.48 -1.16 -21.43
C LEU A 290 -19.29 -1.45 -22.69
N LYS A 291 -18.69 -2.10 -23.69
CA LYS A 291 -19.33 -2.44 -24.94
C LYS A 291 -20.55 -3.33 -24.73
N GLN A 292 -20.40 -4.37 -23.91
CA GLN A 292 -21.51 -5.27 -23.56
C GLN A 292 -22.67 -4.52 -22.89
N ALA A 293 -22.36 -3.60 -21.98
CA ALA A 293 -23.37 -2.74 -21.34
C ALA A 293 -24.07 -1.81 -22.35
N GLN A 294 -23.31 -1.23 -23.31
CA GLN A 294 -23.87 -0.39 -24.36
C GLN A 294 -24.77 -1.19 -25.34
N GLU A 295 -24.38 -2.40 -25.69
CA GLU A 295 -25.19 -3.29 -26.53
C GLU A 295 -26.48 -3.67 -25.82
N ALA A 296 -26.41 -4.07 -24.54
CA ALA A 296 -27.59 -4.46 -23.77
C ALA A 296 -28.56 -3.29 -23.50
N SER A 297 -28.03 -2.08 -23.33
CA SER A 297 -28.85 -0.87 -23.11
C SER A 297 -29.31 -0.17 -24.40
N GLY A 298 -28.84 -0.58 -25.57
CA GLY A 298 -29.11 0.10 -26.83
C GLY A 298 -28.46 1.46 -26.99
N THR A 299 -27.34 1.72 -26.24
CA THR A 299 -26.69 3.02 -26.15
C THR A 299 -25.41 3.14 -26.99
N MET A 300 -25.19 2.29 -27.96
CA MET A 300 -23.99 2.32 -28.81
C MET A 300 -23.78 3.63 -29.59
N ALA A 301 -24.86 4.39 -29.84
CA ALA A 301 -24.85 5.61 -30.63
C ALA A 301 -24.92 6.91 -29.80
N ILE A 302 -24.87 6.85 -28.45
CA ILE A 302 -24.88 8.09 -27.65
C ILE A 302 -23.55 8.84 -27.79
N LYS A 303 -23.56 10.11 -27.44
CA LYS A 303 -22.37 10.97 -27.53
C LYS A 303 -21.24 10.46 -26.62
N LYS A 304 -20.02 10.68 -27.04
CA LYS A 304 -18.83 10.26 -26.25
C LYS A 304 -18.78 10.93 -24.87
N GLU A 305 -19.20 12.15 -24.79
CA GLU A 305 -19.32 12.94 -23.57
C GLU A 305 -20.35 12.31 -22.62
N ASP A 306 -21.48 11.83 -23.14
CA ASP A 306 -22.52 11.16 -22.35
C ASP A 306 -22.01 9.81 -21.81
N VAL A 307 -21.22 9.07 -22.61
CA VAL A 307 -20.57 7.84 -22.13
C VAL A 307 -19.63 8.17 -20.96
N LEU A 308 -18.76 9.19 -21.09
CA LEU A 308 -17.84 9.56 -20.03
C LEU A 308 -18.55 10.06 -18.77
N ALA A 309 -19.59 10.88 -18.92
CA ALA A 309 -20.43 11.30 -17.80
C ALA A 309 -21.05 10.09 -17.07
N THR A 310 -21.52 9.09 -17.84
CA THR A 310 -22.10 7.85 -17.28
C THR A 310 -21.04 7.01 -16.57
N LEU A 311 -19.83 6.87 -17.13
CA LEU A 311 -18.73 6.14 -16.48
C LEU A 311 -18.28 6.81 -15.19
N CYS A 312 -18.22 8.15 -15.15
CA CYS A 312 -17.93 8.89 -13.93
C CYS A 312 -19.00 8.65 -12.85
N CYS A 313 -20.28 8.69 -13.24
CA CYS A 313 -21.40 8.37 -12.36
C CYS A 313 -21.35 6.93 -11.87
N PHE A 314 -21.02 5.98 -12.74
CA PHE A 314 -20.84 4.57 -12.38
C PHE A 314 -19.76 4.39 -11.32
N SER A 315 -18.58 4.95 -11.51
CA SER A 315 -17.51 4.90 -10.52
C SER A 315 -17.93 5.50 -9.17
N ALA A 316 -18.64 6.63 -9.18
CA ALA A 316 -19.16 7.24 -7.95
C ALA A 316 -20.15 6.32 -7.23
N LEU A 317 -21.13 5.77 -7.95
CA LEU A 317 -22.18 4.90 -7.36
C LEU A 317 -21.60 3.62 -6.79
N VAL A 318 -20.63 3.02 -7.47
CA VAL A 318 -19.96 1.81 -6.99
C VAL A 318 -19.27 2.08 -5.65
N ILE A 319 -18.57 3.19 -5.51
CA ILE A 319 -17.93 3.61 -4.25
C ILE A 319 -18.97 3.92 -3.17
N ILE A 320 -20.03 4.67 -3.50
CA ILE A 320 -21.11 5.02 -2.57
C ILE A 320 -21.77 3.75 -2.04
N ASN A 321 -22.19 2.84 -2.92
CA ASN A 321 -22.85 1.60 -2.54
C ASN A 321 -21.97 0.71 -1.64
N ALA A 322 -20.67 0.64 -1.94
CA ALA A 322 -19.73 -0.12 -1.14
C ALA A 322 -19.57 0.46 0.29
N ILE A 323 -19.48 1.78 0.41
CA ILE A 323 -19.40 2.46 1.72
C ILE A 323 -20.73 2.32 2.49
N GLU A 324 -21.86 2.49 1.82
CA GLU A 324 -23.18 2.28 2.44
C GLU A 324 -23.40 0.81 2.88
N LYS A 325 -22.89 -0.16 2.11
CA LYS A 325 -22.90 -1.59 2.48
C LYS A 325 -22.09 -1.83 3.76
N CYS A 326 -20.99 -1.10 3.94
CA CYS A 326 -20.13 -1.22 5.11
C CYS A 326 -20.77 -0.65 6.39
N PHE A 327 -21.40 0.51 6.31
CA PHE A 327 -21.85 1.28 7.46
C PHE A 327 -23.36 1.44 7.60
N GLY A 328 -24.10 1.28 6.51
CA GLY A 328 -25.48 1.76 6.40
C GLY A 328 -25.56 3.29 6.19
N LYS A 329 -26.71 3.74 5.68
CA LYS A 329 -26.93 5.14 5.25
C LYS A 329 -26.89 6.19 6.37
N ALA A 330 -27.06 5.79 7.62
CA ALA A 330 -27.12 6.70 8.77
C ALA A 330 -25.74 7.00 9.37
N ALA A 331 -24.71 6.26 9.01
CA ALA A 331 -23.37 6.42 9.55
C ALA A 331 -22.69 7.72 9.08
N ARG A 332 -21.74 8.19 9.86
CA ARG A 332 -20.97 9.42 9.58
C ARG A 332 -19.47 9.14 9.56
N PRO A 333 -18.99 8.30 8.64
CA PRO A 333 -17.57 8.01 8.59
C PRO A 333 -16.75 9.21 8.12
N SER A 334 -15.49 9.26 8.55
CA SER A 334 -14.48 10.14 7.96
C SER A 334 -13.82 9.43 6.78
N ILE A 335 -13.93 10.01 5.59
CA ILE A 335 -13.40 9.44 4.35
C ILE A 335 -12.16 10.22 3.94
N TYR A 336 -11.01 9.54 3.97
CA TYR A 336 -9.73 10.08 3.55
C TYR A 336 -9.40 9.59 2.15
N ILE A 337 -9.41 10.50 1.17
CA ILE A 337 -9.26 10.15 -0.25
C ILE A 337 -7.82 10.34 -0.71
N SER A 338 -7.35 9.39 -1.53
CA SER A 338 -6.08 9.39 -2.24
C SER A 338 -6.23 8.90 -3.68
N GLY A 339 -5.14 8.92 -4.43
CA GLY A 339 -5.10 8.47 -5.83
C GLY A 339 -5.53 9.54 -6.83
N GLY A 340 -5.35 9.27 -8.13
CA GLY A 340 -5.60 10.23 -9.21
C GLY A 340 -7.04 10.75 -9.31
N GLY A 341 -8.01 9.98 -8.80
CA GLY A 341 -9.43 10.36 -8.79
C GLY A 341 -9.75 11.61 -7.96
N ILE A 342 -8.85 12.04 -7.05
CA ILE A 342 -9.00 13.31 -6.31
C ILE A 342 -9.04 14.55 -7.23
N HIS A 343 -8.49 14.40 -8.44
CA HIS A 343 -8.45 15.48 -9.45
C HIS A 343 -9.68 15.49 -10.37
N ASN A 344 -10.64 14.59 -10.15
CA ASN A 344 -11.89 14.55 -10.89
C ASN A 344 -13.01 15.24 -10.08
N PRO A 345 -13.32 16.53 -10.34
CA PRO A 345 -14.28 17.29 -9.55
C PRO A 345 -15.71 16.75 -9.67
N MET A 346 -16.09 16.18 -10.83
CA MET A 346 -17.40 15.58 -11.05
C MET A 346 -17.60 14.33 -10.17
N LEU A 347 -16.57 13.47 -10.11
CA LEU A 347 -16.58 12.28 -9.26
C LEU A 347 -16.69 12.66 -7.77
N LEU A 348 -15.87 13.61 -7.32
CA LEU A 348 -15.89 14.06 -5.92
C LEU A 348 -17.21 14.72 -5.52
N ASP A 349 -17.82 15.50 -6.40
CA ASP A 349 -19.13 16.11 -6.15
C ASP A 349 -20.23 15.05 -5.98
N GLN A 350 -20.23 14.05 -6.86
CA GLN A 350 -21.17 12.93 -6.77
C GLN A 350 -20.98 12.11 -5.49
N LEU A 351 -19.74 11.83 -5.09
CA LEU A 351 -19.44 11.15 -3.84
C LEU A 351 -19.95 11.94 -2.62
N LYS A 352 -19.70 13.27 -2.59
CA LYS A 352 -20.16 14.13 -1.50
C LYS A 352 -21.67 14.24 -1.41
N ARG A 353 -22.36 14.26 -2.57
CA ARG A 353 -23.84 14.26 -2.60
C ARG A 353 -24.43 12.92 -2.17
N GLY A 354 -23.84 11.80 -2.61
CA GLY A 354 -24.33 10.47 -2.26
C GLY A 354 -24.08 10.11 -0.80
N LEU A 355 -22.92 10.48 -0.26
CA LEU A 355 -22.51 10.23 1.11
C LEU A 355 -22.61 11.51 1.97
N TYR A 356 -23.75 12.18 1.92
CA TYR A 356 -23.98 13.50 2.55
C TYR A 356 -23.75 13.53 4.07
N ASN A 357 -23.77 12.37 4.73
CA ASN A 357 -23.49 12.23 6.16
C ASN A 357 -21.99 12.04 6.46
N ALA A 358 -21.15 11.76 5.47
CA ALA A 358 -19.72 11.56 5.65
C ALA A 358 -18.95 12.87 5.65
N SER A 359 -17.81 12.89 6.34
CA SER A 359 -16.82 13.98 6.24
C SER A 359 -15.71 13.57 5.28
N PHE A 360 -15.36 14.45 4.35
CA PHE A 360 -14.37 14.18 3.32
C PHE A 360 -13.08 14.94 3.59
N TYR A 361 -11.97 14.22 3.53
CA TYR A 361 -10.61 14.72 3.74
C TYR A 361 -9.69 14.17 2.64
N THR A 362 -8.51 14.75 2.50
CA THR A 362 -7.41 14.14 1.75
C THR A 362 -6.44 13.46 2.72
N THR A 363 -5.74 12.43 2.28
CA THR A 363 -4.71 11.77 3.08
C THR A 363 -3.58 12.71 3.49
N GLY A 364 -3.33 13.79 2.73
CA GLY A 364 -2.39 14.85 3.10
C GLY A 364 -2.72 15.56 4.43
N GLN A 365 -3.99 15.55 4.86
CA GLN A 365 -4.41 16.11 6.14
C GLN A 365 -4.07 15.21 7.36
N LEU A 366 -3.59 13.99 7.11
CA LEU A 366 -3.10 13.07 8.13
C LEU A 366 -1.60 13.22 8.43
N GLU A 367 -0.99 14.33 7.97
CA GLU A 367 0.43 14.67 8.19
C GLU A 367 1.44 13.66 7.63
N ILE A 368 0.99 12.74 6.76
CA ILE A 368 1.85 11.78 6.06
C ILE A 368 1.81 12.09 4.57
N ASN A 369 2.99 12.39 4.03
CA ASN A 369 3.15 12.52 2.58
C ASN A 369 2.68 11.24 1.87
N PRO A 370 1.73 11.31 0.93
CA PRO A 370 1.27 10.14 0.18
C PRO A 370 2.38 9.32 -0.46
N ASP A 371 3.42 9.97 -0.98
CA ASP A 371 4.57 9.30 -1.61
C ASP A 371 5.44 8.57 -0.59
N ALA A 372 5.50 9.05 0.66
CA ALA A 372 6.24 8.42 1.74
C ALA A 372 5.49 7.24 2.39
N LYS A 373 4.19 7.08 2.13
CA LYS A 373 3.29 6.16 2.87
C LYS A 373 3.82 4.73 2.93
N GLU A 374 4.31 4.20 1.81
CA GLU A 374 4.79 2.82 1.77
C GLU A 374 6.13 2.65 2.50
N ALA A 375 7.06 3.59 2.36
CA ALA A 375 8.32 3.56 3.11
C ALA A 375 8.07 3.69 4.63
N VAL A 376 7.16 4.58 5.04
CA VAL A 376 6.70 4.72 6.44
C VAL A 376 6.05 3.43 6.94
N LEU A 377 5.26 2.73 6.11
CA LEU A 377 4.68 1.42 6.47
C LEU A 377 5.76 0.44 6.91
N PHE A 378 6.87 0.30 6.15
CA PHE A 378 7.94 -0.62 6.53
C PHE A 378 8.65 -0.20 7.80
N ALA A 379 8.85 1.10 8.05
CA ALA A 379 9.37 1.60 9.32
C ALA A 379 8.48 1.18 10.50
N ILE A 380 7.15 1.27 10.36
CA ILE A 380 6.20 0.85 11.40
C ILE A 380 6.22 -0.66 11.59
N LEU A 381 6.22 -1.45 10.51
CA LEU A 381 6.30 -2.91 10.62
C LEU A 381 7.58 -3.37 11.31
N ALA A 382 8.70 -2.68 11.11
CA ALA A 382 9.94 -2.93 11.84
C ALA A 382 9.80 -2.57 13.32
N ASN A 383 9.16 -1.45 13.66
CA ASN A 383 8.84 -1.09 15.03
C ASN A 383 7.97 -2.15 15.71
N GLU A 384 6.92 -2.63 15.04
CA GLU A 384 6.07 -3.72 15.56
C GLU A 384 6.86 -5.03 15.76
N THR A 385 7.87 -5.30 14.96
CA THR A 385 8.74 -6.46 15.14
C THR A 385 9.60 -6.36 16.39
N LEU A 386 10.01 -5.14 16.77
CA LEU A 386 10.87 -4.89 17.94
C LEU A 386 10.10 -4.78 19.25
N VAL A 387 8.97 -4.07 19.26
CA VAL A 387 8.27 -3.68 20.50
C VAL A 387 6.77 -3.94 20.48
N GLY A 388 6.21 -4.40 19.35
CA GLY A 388 4.80 -4.68 19.16
C GLY A 388 4.48 -6.17 19.24
N GLY A 389 3.56 -6.60 18.35
CA GLY A 389 3.21 -8.01 18.18
C GLY A 389 1.94 -8.44 18.90
N ASN A 390 1.29 -7.55 19.62
CA ASN A 390 0.05 -7.84 20.35
C ASN A 390 -1.23 -7.47 19.58
N THR A 391 -1.10 -6.92 18.36
CA THR A 391 -2.27 -6.55 17.54
C THR A 391 -2.90 -7.80 16.93
N ASN A 392 -4.15 -8.05 17.30
CA ASN A 392 -4.91 -9.20 16.80
C ASN A 392 -5.82 -8.77 15.64
N PHE A 393 -5.45 -9.12 14.41
CA PHE A 393 -6.26 -8.87 13.21
C PHE A 393 -7.35 -9.93 12.98
N GLY A 394 -7.61 -10.80 13.96
CA GLY A 394 -8.56 -11.90 13.85
C GLY A 394 -7.99 -13.09 13.07
N ASN A 395 -8.82 -14.13 12.93
CA ASN A 395 -8.47 -15.36 12.17
C ASN A 395 -8.99 -15.27 10.73
N ARG A 396 -8.77 -14.15 10.05
CA ARG A 396 -9.21 -13.97 8.67
C ARG A 396 -8.20 -14.54 7.69
N GLN A 397 -8.73 -15.24 6.68
CA GLN A 397 -7.89 -15.71 5.57
C GLN A 397 -7.17 -14.51 4.92
N GLY A 398 -5.87 -14.65 4.71
CA GLY A 398 -5.06 -13.63 4.05
C GLY A 398 -4.56 -12.47 4.94
N VAL A 399 -5.03 -12.36 6.20
CA VAL A 399 -4.60 -11.28 7.13
C VAL A 399 -4.18 -11.90 8.48
N PRO A 400 -3.03 -12.58 8.55
CA PRO A 400 -2.56 -13.19 9.79
C PRO A 400 -2.12 -12.13 10.81
N SER A 401 -2.37 -12.42 12.09
CA SER A 401 -1.87 -11.62 13.22
C SER A 401 -0.43 -12.01 13.51
N VAL A 402 0.52 -11.35 12.86
CA VAL A 402 1.94 -11.70 12.94
C VAL A 402 2.82 -10.47 12.82
N THR A 403 3.90 -10.41 13.59
CA THR A 403 5.00 -9.46 13.34
C THR A 403 5.79 -9.89 12.11
N MET A 404 6.27 -8.96 11.32
CA MET A 404 6.86 -9.23 10.01
C MET A 404 8.32 -8.81 9.95
N GLY A 405 9.09 -9.55 9.16
CA GLY A 405 10.50 -9.27 8.89
C GLY A 405 11.46 -10.22 9.61
N LYS A 406 12.70 -10.18 9.16
CA LYS A 406 13.87 -10.88 9.69
C LYS A 406 14.88 -9.86 10.17
N ILE A 407 15.50 -10.09 11.31
CA ILE A 407 16.51 -9.20 11.87
C ILE A 407 17.88 -9.62 11.31
N CYS A 408 18.53 -8.67 10.64
CA CYS A 408 19.87 -8.76 10.08
C CYS A 408 20.81 -7.89 10.91
N LEU A 409 21.93 -8.45 11.35
CA LEU A 409 22.82 -7.82 12.30
C LEU A 409 24.06 -7.25 11.60
N PRO A 410 24.53 -6.05 11.98
CA PRO A 410 25.81 -5.56 11.52
C PRO A 410 26.95 -6.41 12.09
N SER A 411 28.13 -6.35 11.47
CA SER A 411 29.33 -7.08 11.90
C SER A 411 29.86 -6.60 13.25
#